data_7f10325a350b7b6ec9068b97634ad818
#
_entry.id   7f10325a350b7b6ec9068b97634ad818
#
_cell.length_a   1.000
_cell.length_b   1.000
_cell.length_c   1.000
_cell.angle_alpha   90.00
_cell.angle_beta   90.00
_cell.angle_gamma   90.00
#
_symmetry.space_group_name_H-M   'P 1'
#
loop_
_entity.id
_entity.type
_entity.pdbx_description
1 polymer ?
#
loop_
_entity_poly.entity_id
_entity_poly.type
_entity_poly.pdbx_seq_one_letter_code
_entity_poly.pdbx_strand_id
1 'polypeptide(L)'
;MKRILTFLFCIAMSTAMMANHPSPYMEKGAKLISKGKYKDAIAQFEKVIEKWCEYGSAYDYRCYCYIKTGNIDGAVSDIVRSVRTGKERAKTAELFDKLSQSAADKLIDELKKECEVNPMRRNLYYYLGLAYQANGEMDKATEAFAESGKEYKRYRVRATLYTKPYFTNNDPGEFGKWVNSQISYPEIAKAYELDGSVRCSFWIDEEGKISNVRVVDDVHYDFDSQMVKVIESSPAWHPATADGNKVKTMHVFTMNYLLE
;
A
#
# COMPACT_ATOMS: atom_id res chain seq x y z
N MET A 1 -36.49 27.18 15.85
CA MET A 1 -35.46 27.51 14.85
C MET A 1 -34.07 26.98 15.19
N LYS A 2 -33.54 27.12 16.41
CA LYS A 2 -32.21 26.60 16.77
C LYS A 2 -32.04 25.07 16.56
N ARG A 3 -33.03 24.24 16.88
CA ARG A 3 -32.95 22.76 16.70
C ARG A 3 -32.96 22.30 15.25
N ILE A 4 -33.60 23.03 14.34
CA ILE A 4 -33.61 22.70 12.89
C ILE A 4 -32.28 23.09 12.26
N LEU A 5 -31.67 24.19 12.69
CA LEU A 5 -30.33 24.59 12.20
C LEU A 5 -29.25 23.58 12.60
N THR A 6 -29.33 23.07 13.87
CA THR A 6 -28.37 22.04 14.34
C THR A 6 -28.51 20.72 13.58
N PHE A 7 -29.75 20.33 13.24
CA PHE A 7 -30.01 19.12 12.48
C PHE A 7 -29.54 19.24 11.01
N LEU A 8 -29.74 20.39 10.38
CA LEU A 8 -29.23 20.69 9.03
C LEU A 8 -27.70 20.78 9.03
N PHE A 9 -27.07 21.32 10.06
CA PHE A 9 -25.63 21.37 10.20
C PHE A 9 -25.02 19.98 10.40
N CYS A 10 -25.65 19.11 11.22
CA CYS A 10 -25.23 17.71 11.37
C CYS A 10 -25.39 16.90 10.08
N ILE A 11 -26.46 17.13 9.30
CA ILE A 11 -26.64 16.46 8.00
C ILE A 11 -25.60 16.96 6.98
N ALA A 12 -25.29 18.27 6.98
CA ALA A 12 -24.26 18.82 6.09
C ALA A 12 -22.84 18.34 6.48
N MET A 13 -22.56 18.22 7.78
CA MET A 13 -21.28 17.63 8.24
C MET A 13 -21.20 16.14 7.92
N SER A 14 -22.29 15.36 8.11
CA SER A 14 -22.29 13.93 7.78
C SER A 14 -22.12 13.68 6.28
N THR A 15 -22.69 14.51 5.41
CA THR A 15 -22.49 14.43 3.96
C THR A 15 -21.09 14.86 3.53
N ALA A 16 -20.49 15.84 4.19
CA ALA A 16 -19.10 16.24 3.96
C ALA A 16 -18.10 15.20 4.46
N MET A 17 -18.39 14.54 5.60
CA MET A 17 -17.60 13.41 6.12
C MET A 17 -17.68 12.19 5.19
N MET A 18 -18.90 11.86 4.67
CA MET A 18 -19.04 10.78 3.68
C MET A 18 -18.33 11.06 2.36
N ALA A 19 -18.17 12.31 1.96
CA ALA A 19 -17.41 12.67 0.76
C ALA A 19 -15.90 12.41 0.89
N ASN A 20 -15.42 12.19 2.11
CA ASN A 20 -13.99 11.92 2.39
C ASN A 20 -13.69 10.42 2.59
N HIS A 21 -14.67 9.53 2.50
CA HIS A 21 -14.51 8.09 2.61
C HIS A 21 -14.58 7.42 1.23
N PRO A 22 -13.81 6.32 0.96
CA PRO A 22 -13.87 5.62 -0.33
C PRO A 22 -15.24 5.02 -0.63
N SER A 23 -16.03 4.70 0.41
CA SER A 23 -17.31 3.98 0.32
C SER A 23 -18.30 4.57 -0.70
N PRO A 24 -18.59 5.88 -0.75
CA PRO A 24 -19.56 6.42 -1.72
C PRO A 24 -19.15 6.19 -3.18
N TYR A 25 -17.87 6.31 -3.48
CA TYR A 25 -17.35 6.07 -4.83
C TYR A 25 -17.34 4.57 -5.15
N MET A 26 -16.96 3.73 -4.16
CA MET A 26 -16.98 2.27 -4.30
C MET A 26 -18.40 1.76 -4.54
N GLU A 27 -19.39 2.19 -3.76
CA GLU A 27 -20.80 1.82 -3.93
C GLU A 27 -21.35 2.26 -5.28
N LYS A 28 -21.04 3.49 -5.69
CA LYS A 28 -21.45 4.00 -7.00
C LYS A 28 -20.82 3.21 -8.13
N GLY A 29 -19.53 2.89 -8.02
CA GLY A 29 -18.82 2.03 -8.96
C GLY A 29 -19.46 0.64 -9.05
N ALA A 30 -19.75 0.00 -7.93
CA ALA A 30 -20.39 -1.31 -7.87
C ALA A 30 -21.81 -1.29 -8.52
N LYS A 31 -22.60 -0.26 -8.26
CA LYS A 31 -23.91 -0.06 -8.93
C LYS A 31 -23.79 0.15 -10.44
N LEU A 32 -22.70 0.75 -10.91
CA LEU A 32 -22.45 0.91 -12.35
C LEU A 32 -22.04 -0.41 -12.98
N ILE A 33 -21.25 -1.23 -12.28
CA ILE A 33 -20.88 -2.60 -12.71
C ILE A 33 -22.15 -3.44 -12.89
N SER A 34 -23.08 -3.43 -11.92
CA SER A 34 -24.33 -4.21 -12.01
C SER A 34 -25.21 -3.81 -13.19
N LYS A 35 -25.03 -2.59 -13.73
CA LYS A 35 -25.70 -2.08 -14.92
C LYS A 35 -24.89 -2.27 -16.23
N GLY A 36 -23.73 -2.95 -16.16
CA GLY A 36 -22.83 -3.12 -17.31
C GLY A 36 -22.10 -1.86 -17.76
N LYS A 37 -22.15 -0.77 -16.98
CA LYS A 37 -21.55 0.53 -17.31
C LYS A 37 -20.08 0.57 -16.82
N TYR A 38 -19.24 -0.30 -17.40
CA TYR A 38 -17.87 -0.50 -16.91
C TYR A 38 -16.99 0.74 -17.04
N LYS A 39 -17.10 1.52 -18.13
CA LYS A 39 -16.32 2.76 -18.31
C LYS A 39 -16.65 3.81 -17.24
N ASP A 40 -17.94 3.96 -16.91
CA ASP A 40 -18.38 4.90 -15.88
C ASP A 40 -17.93 4.41 -14.47
N ALA A 41 -17.91 3.09 -14.26
CA ALA A 41 -17.42 2.49 -13.02
C ALA A 41 -15.92 2.73 -12.84
N ILE A 42 -15.11 2.58 -13.89
CA ILE A 42 -13.66 2.90 -13.87
C ILE A 42 -13.43 4.30 -13.33
N ALA A 43 -14.16 5.31 -13.84
CA ALA A 43 -14.02 6.69 -13.38
C ALA A 43 -14.37 6.90 -11.88
N GLN A 44 -15.22 6.04 -11.28
CA GLN A 44 -15.46 6.11 -9.84
C GLN A 44 -14.28 5.51 -9.05
N PHE A 45 -13.72 4.37 -9.51
CA PHE A 45 -12.58 3.75 -8.85
C PHE A 45 -11.29 4.57 -9.02
N GLU A 46 -11.13 5.29 -10.13
CA GLU A 46 -10.04 6.26 -10.31
C GLU A 46 -10.05 7.33 -9.22
N LYS A 47 -11.20 7.90 -8.90
CA LYS A 47 -11.33 8.87 -7.80
C LYS A 47 -10.98 8.28 -6.44
N VAL A 48 -11.24 6.98 -6.23
CA VAL A 48 -10.79 6.29 -5.03
C VAL A 48 -9.27 6.18 -5.04
N ILE A 49 -8.69 5.71 -6.12
CA ILE A 49 -7.25 5.44 -6.24
C ILE A 49 -6.43 6.74 -6.18
N GLU A 50 -6.89 7.81 -6.80
CA GLU A 50 -6.25 9.14 -6.73
C GLU A 50 -6.15 9.64 -5.30
N LYS A 51 -7.21 9.43 -4.52
CA LYS A 51 -7.27 9.89 -3.14
C LYS A 51 -6.72 8.88 -2.15
N TRP A 52 -6.80 7.58 -2.49
CA TRP A 52 -6.49 6.44 -1.64
C TRP A 52 -5.70 5.37 -2.40
N CYS A 53 -4.43 5.68 -2.68
CA CYS A 53 -3.58 4.89 -3.59
C CYS A 53 -3.25 3.46 -3.09
N GLU A 54 -3.46 3.16 -1.82
CA GLU A 54 -3.26 1.81 -1.26
C GLU A 54 -4.58 1.05 -1.02
N TYR A 55 -5.72 1.58 -1.48
CA TYR A 55 -7.02 0.91 -1.33
C TYR A 55 -7.19 -0.23 -2.34
N GLY A 56 -6.64 -1.40 -2.01
CA GLY A 56 -6.55 -2.56 -2.91
C GLY A 56 -7.86 -2.98 -3.56
N SER A 57 -8.98 -2.89 -2.84
CA SER A 57 -10.30 -3.23 -3.42
C SER A 57 -10.68 -2.34 -4.60
N ALA A 58 -10.25 -1.08 -4.65
CA ALA A 58 -10.52 -0.22 -5.80
C ALA A 58 -9.79 -0.70 -7.05
N TYR A 59 -8.55 -1.18 -6.89
CA TYR A 59 -7.80 -1.81 -7.97
C TYR A 59 -8.47 -3.12 -8.43
N ASP A 60 -8.96 -3.96 -7.52
CA ASP A 60 -9.68 -5.19 -7.89
C ASP A 60 -10.91 -4.89 -8.74
N TYR A 61 -11.73 -3.92 -8.33
CA TYR A 61 -12.93 -3.55 -9.08
C TYR A 61 -12.60 -2.87 -10.41
N ARG A 62 -11.56 -2.03 -10.47
CA ARG A 62 -11.13 -1.39 -11.71
C ARG A 62 -10.50 -2.41 -12.66
N CYS A 63 -9.68 -3.33 -12.17
CA CYS A 63 -9.16 -4.48 -12.91
C CYS A 63 -10.30 -5.30 -13.54
N TYR A 64 -11.34 -5.63 -12.77
CA TYR A 64 -12.51 -6.30 -13.30
C TYR A 64 -13.16 -5.54 -14.47
N CYS A 65 -13.31 -4.22 -14.33
CA CYS A 65 -13.86 -3.38 -15.39
C CYS A 65 -12.93 -3.34 -16.62
N TYR A 66 -11.62 -3.29 -16.44
CA TYR A 66 -10.64 -3.34 -17.52
C TYR A 66 -10.70 -4.67 -18.28
N ILE A 67 -10.83 -5.80 -17.60
CA ILE A 67 -11.05 -7.11 -18.24
C ILE A 67 -12.33 -7.08 -19.08
N LYS A 68 -13.42 -6.52 -18.55
CA LYS A 68 -14.70 -6.42 -19.26
C LYS A 68 -14.67 -5.48 -20.48
N THR A 69 -13.79 -4.52 -20.49
CA THR A 69 -13.62 -3.55 -21.59
C THR A 69 -12.46 -3.90 -22.52
N GLY A 70 -11.74 -4.99 -22.28
CA GLY A 70 -10.63 -5.46 -23.09
C GLY A 70 -9.30 -4.72 -22.87
N ASN A 71 -9.22 -3.86 -21.86
CA ASN A 71 -7.96 -3.19 -21.50
C ASN A 71 -7.10 -4.12 -20.61
N ILE A 72 -6.38 -5.04 -21.23
CA ILE A 72 -5.58 -6.05 -20.52
C ILE A 72 -4.39 -5.40 -19.80
N ASP A 73 -3.74 -4.40 -20.37
CA ASP A 73 -2.59 -3.73 -19.73
C ASP A 73 -3.01 -3.01 -18.45
N GLY A 74 -4.13 -2.29 -18.50
CA GLY A 74 -4.71 -1.67 -17.30
C GLY A 74 -5.11 -2.72 -16.25
N ALA A 75 -5.66 -3.85 -16.67
CA ALA A 75 -6.02 -4.93 -15.76
C ALA A 75 -4.80 -5.55 -15.08
N VAL A 76 -3.71 -5.79 -15.82
CA VAL A 76 -2.45 -6.32 -15.28
C VAL A 76 -1.83 -5.34 -14.28
N SER A 77 -1.75 -4.06 -14.61
CA SER A 77 -1.23 -3.05 -13.70
C SER A 77 -2.04 -2.99 -12.40
N ASP A 78 -3.36 -3.02 -12.50
CA ASP A 78 -4.25 -2.94 -11.33
C ASP A 78 -4.15 -4.19 -10.45
N ILE A 79 -4.13 -5.40 -11.03
CA ILE A 79 -4.03 -6.62 -10.22
C ILE A 79 -2.69 -6.71 -9.48
N VAL A 80 -1.59 -6.30 -10.11
CA VAL A 80 -0.28 -6.26 -9.46
C VAL A 80 -0.25 -5.24 -8.31
N ARG A 81 -0.85 -4.07 -8.51
CA ARG A 81 -1.01 -3.09 -7.42
C ARG A 81 -1.89 -3.60 -6.29
N SER A 82 -2.98 -4.31 -6.61
CA SER A 82 -3.83 -4.95 -5.61
C SER A 82 -3.07 -6.01 -4.81
N VAL A 83 -2.31 -6.89 -5.49
CA VAL A 83 -1.42 -7.87 -4.84
C VAL A 83 -0.40 -7.17 -3.95
N ARG A 84 0.19 -6.07 -4.40
CA ARG A 84 1.17 -5.30 -3.63
C ARG A 84 0.63 -4.83 -2.29
N THR A 85 -0.66 -4.52 -2.15
CA THR A 85 -1.24 -4.09 -0.87
C THR A 85 -1.18 -5.17 0.23
N GLY A 86 -0.87 -6.42 -0.12
CA GLY A 86 -0.61 -7.50 0.82
C GLY A 86 -1.85 -8.15 1.45
N LYS A 87 -3.04 -7.64 1.18
CA LYS A 87 -4.28 -8.26 1.65
C LYS A 87 -4.73 -9.35 0.69
N GLU A 88 -4.79 -10.58 1.20
CA GLU A 88 -5.42 -11.67 0.45
C GLU A 88 -6.93 -11.44 0.39
N ARG A 89 -7.44 -11.23 -0.81
CA ARG A 89 -8.87 -11.11 -1.10
C ARG A 89 -9.24 -12.15 -2.14
N ALA A 90 -10.36 -12.84 -1.92
CA ALA A 90 -10.87 -13.83 -2.88
C ALA A 90 -11.01 -13.23 -4.29
N LYS A 91 -11.41 -11.96 -4.39
CA LYS A 91 -11.55 -11.25 -5.66
C LYS A 91 -10.20 -11.04 -6.35
N THR A 92 -9.17 -10.69 -5.61
CA THR A 92 -7.80 -10.54 -6.15
C THR A 92 -7.32 -11.86 -6.73
N ALA A 93 -7.48 -12.97 -6.00
CA ALA A 93 -7.08 -14.30 -6.47
C ALA A 93 -7.82 -14.73 -7.75
N GLU A 94 -9.15 -14.54 -7.78
CA GLU A 94 -9.98 -14.84 -8.97
C GLU A 94 -9.52 -14.07 -10.22
N LEU A 95 -9.28 -12.76 -10.07
CA LEU A 95 -8.89 -11.90 -11.19
C LEU A 95 -7.45 -12.21 -11.63
N PHE A 96 -6.56 -12.50 -10.69
CA PHE A 96 -5.19 -12.90 -10.99
C PHE A 96 -5.16 -14.20 -11.78
N ASP A 97 -5.88 -15.23 -11.34
CA ASP A 97 -5.98 -16.52 -12.04
C ASP A 97 -6.48 -16.34 -13.47
N LYS A 98 -7.52 -15.53 -13.66
CA LYS A 98 -8.06 -15.22 -14.98
C LYS A 98 -7.05 -14.52 -15.89
N LEU A 99 -6.26 -13.58 -15.36
CA LEU A 99 -5.23 -12.89 -16.14
C LEU A 99 -4.02 -13.80 -16.40
N SER A 100 -3.68 -14.69 -15.46
CA SER A 100 -2.60 -15.68 -15.64
C SER A 100 -2.86 -16.62 -16.81
N GLN A 101 -4.13 -16.95 -17.07
CA GLN A 101 -4.50 -17.80 -18.21
C GLN A 101 -4.47 -17.06 -19.55
N SER A 102 -4.53 -15.75 -19.57
CA SER A 102 -4.67 -14.96 -20.80
C SER A 102 -3.55 -13.95 -21.06
N ALA A 103 -2.76 -13.61 -20.06
CA ALA A 103 -1.74 -12.57 -20.12
C ALA A 103 -0.56 -12.84 -19.15
N ALA A 104 -0.13 -14.09 -19.04
CA ALA A 104 0.92 -14.50 -18.10
C ALA A 104 2.23 -13.70 -18.31
N ASP A 105 2.67 -13.52 -19.56
CA ASP A 105 3.89 -12.76 -19.86
C ASP A 105 3.84 -11.34 -19.31
N LYS A 106 2.72 -10.65 -19.50
CA LYS A 106 2.53 -9.28 -19.02
C LYS A 106 2.50 -9.22 -17.49
N LEU A 107 1.90 -10.22 -16.84
CA LEU A 107 1.91 -10.35 -15.38
C LEU A 107 3.33 -10.57 -14.85
N ILE A 108 4.11 -11.44 -15.49
CA ILE A 108 5.50 -11.70 -15.14
C ILE A 108 6.32 -10.41 -15.23
N ASP A 109 6.21 -9.68 -16.33
CA ASP A 109 6.96 -8.44 -16.54
C ASP A 109 6.63 -7.37 -15.51
N GLU A 110 5.35 -7.19 -15.19
CA GLU A 110 4.94 -6.18 -14.20
C GLU A 110 5.28 -6.60 -12.78
N LEU A 111 5.11 -7.89 -12.44
CA LEU A 111 5.50 -8.42 -11.13
C LEU A 111 7.02 -8.36 -10.90
N LYS A 112 7.84 -8.63 -11.93
CA LYS A 112 9.30 -8.48 -11.82
C LYS A 112 9.68 -7.05 -11.46
N LYS A 113 9.13 -6.05 -12.16
CA LYS A 113 9.36 -4.63 -11.84
C LYS A 113 8.97 -4.31 -10.38
N GLU A 114 7.81 -4.80 -9.94
CA GLU A 114 7.38 -4.57 -8.56
C GLU A 114 8.26 -5.32 -7.54
N CYS A 115 8.76 -6.51 -7.84
CA CYS A 115 9.71 -7.23 -6.99
C CYS A 115 11.06 -6.48 -6.88
N GLU A 116 11.54 -5.88 -7.96
CA GLU A 116 12.77 -5.05 -7.94
C GLU A 116 12.60 -3.82 -7.02
N VAL A 117 11.45 -3.16 -7.11
CA VAL A 117 11.14 -1.98 -6.28
C VAL A 117 10.81 -2.36 -4.85
N ASN A 118 10.22 -3.53 -4.61
CA ASN A 118 9.73 -3.99 -3.33
C ASN A 118 10.25 -5.38 -2.96
N PRO A 119 11.56 -5.62 -2.87
CA PRO A 119 12.14 -6.95 -2.73
C PRO A 119 11.77 -7.67 -1.43
N MET A 120 11.24 -6.95 -0.44
CA MET A 120 10.83 -7.52 0.85
C MET A 120 9.36 -7.99 0.88
N ARG A 121 8.60 -7.73 -0.18
CA ARG A 121 7.20 -8.16 -0.24
C ARG A 121 7.08 -9.57 -0.79
N ARG A 122 7.03 -10.54 0.11
CA ARG A 122 6.96 -11.99 -0.20
C ARG A 122 5.78 -12.38 -1.07
N ASN A 123 4.66 -11.76 -0.88
CA ASN A 123 3.46 -12.00 -1.67
C ASN A 123 3.68 -11.69 -3.16
N LEU A 124 4.50 -10.70 -3.52
CA LEU A 124 4.83 -10.43 -4.92
C LEU A 124 5.56 -11.62 -5.56
N TYR A 125 6.54 -12.20 -4.87
CA TYR A 125 7.25 -13.39 -5.35
C TYR A 125 6.34 -14.61 -5.45
N TYR A 126 5.40 -14.77 -4.51
CA TYR A 126 4.40 -15.83 -4.59
C TYR A 126 3.56 -15.70 -5.86
N TYR A 127 3.03 -14.51 -6.14
CA TYR A 127 2.25 -14.26 -7.36
C TYR A 127 3.09 -14.32 -8.62
N LEU A 128 4.37 -13.95 -8.55
CA LEU A 128 5.32 -14.14 -9.66
C LEU A 128 5.52 -15.63 -9.96
N GLY A 129 5.64 -16.47 -8.92
CA GLY A 129 5.68 -17.92 -9.06
C GLY A 129 4.43 -18.48 -9.74
N LEU A 130 3.24 -18.02 -9.34
CA LEU A 130 1.98 -18.42 -9.99
C LEU A 130 1.93 -17.98 -11.47
N ALA A 131 2.41 -16.79 -11.79
CA ALA A 131 2.46 -16.32 -13.17
C ALA A 131 3.43 -17.14 -14.02
N TYR A 132 4.62 -17.45 -13.52
CA TYR A 132 5.57 -18.36 -14.20
C TYR A 132 5.00 -19.76 -14.38
N GLN A 133 4.32 -20.30 -13.37
CA GLN A 133 3.66 -21.61 -13.46
C GLN A 133 2.60 -21.62 -14.57
N ALA A 134 1.77 -20.58 -14.63
CA ALA A 134 0.76 -20.44 -15.68
C ALA A 134 1.38 -20.30 -17.08
N ASN A 135 2.58 -19.72 -17.17
CA ASN A 135 3.35 -19.59 -18.42
C ASN A 135 4.17 -20.83 -18.80
N GLY A 136 4.14 -21.88 -17.97
CA GLY A 136 4.90 -23.13 -18.20
C GLY A 136 6.38 -23.05 -17.80
N GLU A 137 6.84 -21.98 -17.17
CA GLU A 137 8.22 -21.75 -16.76
C GLU A 137 8.49 -22.30 -15.34
N MET A 138 8.41 -23.61 -15.18
CA MET A 138 8.40 -24.29 -13.89
C MET A 138 9.66 -24.05 -13.03
N ASP A 139 10.84 -23.95 -13.63
CA ASP A 139 12.09 -23.67 -12.90
C ASP A 139 12.05 -22.30 -12.25
N LYS A 140 11.66 -21.27 -13.01
CA LYS A 140 11.50 -19.90 -12.50
C LYS A 140 10.37 -19.78 -11.48
N ALA A 141 9.29 -20.56 -11.66
CA ALA A 141 8.21 -20.61 -10.68
C ALA A 141 8.74 -21.15 -9.34
N THR A 142 9.55 -22.23 -9.37
CA THR A 142 10.15 -22.79 -8.16
C THR A 142 11.08 -21.80 -7.47
N GLU A 143 11.90 -21.06 -8.23
CA GLU A 143 12.77 -20.01 -7.68
C GLU A 143 11.94 -18.90 -7.02
N ALA A 144 10.90 -18.41 -7.70
CA ALA A 144 10.04 -17.36 -7.16
C ALA A 144 9.29 -17.80 -5.92
N PHE A 145 8.78 -19.04 -5.85
CA PHE A 145 8.17 -19.60 -4.64
C PHE A 145 9.19 -19.73 -3.50
N ALA A 146 10.42 -20.13 -3.81
CA ALA A 146 11.49 -20.18 -2.82
C ALA A 146 11.78 -18.78 -2.25
N GLU A 147 11.81 -17.74 -3.09
CA GLU A 147 11.95 -16.35 -2.64
C GLU A 147 10.77 -15.93 -1.74
N SER A 148 9.55 -16.30 -2.08
CA SER A 148 8.37 -15.99 -1.28
C SER A 148 8.41 -16.64 0.11
N GLY A 149 9.00 -17.84 0.22
CA GLY A 149 9.15 -18.61 1.46
C GLY A 149 10.41 -18.26 2.26
N LYS A 150 11.35 -17.51 1.68
CA LYS A 150 12.55 -17.10 2.42
C LYS A 150 12.13 -16.25 3.62
N GLU A 151 12.46 -16.68 4.82
CA GLU A 151 12.65 -15.73 5.90
C GLU A 151 13.72 -14.76 5.42
N TYR A 152 13.35 -13.52 5.14
CA TYR A 152 14.35 -12.47 5.01
C TYR A 152 15.06 -12.40 6.35
N LYS A 153 16.10 -13.22 6.51
CA LYS A 153 17.14 -12.92 7.47
C LYS A 153 17.49 -11.49 7.14
N ARG A 154 17.07 -10.55 8.05
CA ARG A 154 17.46 -9.14 7.97
C ARG A 154 18.84 -9.15 7.37
N TYR A 155 19.07 -8.41 6.32
CA TYR A 155 20.38 -8.25 5.71
C TYR A 155 21.34 -7.94 6.86
N ARG A 156 21.89 -8.99 7.45
CA ARG A 156 23.08 -8.84 8.28
C ARG A 156 24.15 -8.62 7.24
N VAL A 157 24.35 -7.34 6.92
CA VAL A 157 25.62 -6.92 6.35
C VAL A 157 26.64 -7.61 7.23
N ARG A 158 27.45 -8.52 6.68
CA ARG A 158 28.58 -9.11 7.39
C ARG A 158 29.67 -8.04 7.52
N ALA A 159 29.27 -6.87 8.02
CA ALA A 159 30.16 -5.80 8.37
C ALA A 159 30.68 -6.09 9.78
N THR A 160 31.96 -5.97 9.96
CA THR A 160 32.58 -6.09 11.27
C THR A 160 32.13 -4.94 12.17
N LEU A 161 31.82 -3.79 11.57
CA LEU A 161 31.31 -2.60 12.23
C LEU A 161 30.07 -2.09 11.46
N TYR A 162 28.89 -2.30 12.02
CA TYR A 162 27.64 -1.80 11.46
C TYR A 162 26.96 -0.80 12.39
N THR A 163 26.65 0.39 11.89
CA THR A 163 25.82 1.36 12.59
C THR A 163 24.44 1.43 11.94
N LYS A 164 23.40 1.45 12.77
CA LYS A 164 22.02 1.61 12.28
C LYS A 164 21.81 3.05 11.80
N PRO A 165 20.88 3.27 10.87
CA PRO A 165 20.44 4.62 10.55
C PRO A 165 19.74 5.23 11.77
N TYR A 166 19.87 6.54 11.94
CA TYR A 166 19.20 7.24 13.03
C TYR A 166 18.69 8.62 12.57
N PHE A 167 17.63 9.06 13.22
CA PHE A 167 17.06 10.38 13.04
C PHE A 167 17.74 11.33 14.02
N THR A 168 18.09 12.50 13.65
CA THR A 168 18.73 13.57 14.43
C THR A 168 19.90 13.17 15.37
N ASN A 169 19.67 12.62 16.56
CA ASN A 169 20.66 12.48 17.65
C ASN A 169 20.89 11.02 18.12
N ASN A 170 20.56 10.04 17.28
CA ASN A 170 20.68 8.60 17.59
C ASN A 170 19.78 8.10 18.74
N ASP A 171 18.76 8.88 19.14
CA ASP A 171 17.71 8.41 20.04
C ASP A 171 16.63 7.67 19.21
N PRO A 172 16.37 6.39 19.47
CA PRO A 172 15.35 5.63 18.73
C PRO A 172 13.93 6.22 18.82
N GLY A 173 13.65 7.02 19.86
CA GLY A 173 12.35 7.65 20.08
C GLY A 173 12.16 8.95 19.30
N GLU A 174 13.21 9.60 18.83
CA GLU A 174 13.13 10.94 18.23
C GLU A 174 12.27 10.96 16.96
N PHE A 175 12.39 9.95 16.10
CA PHE A 175 11.57 9.87 14.92
C PHE A 175 10.09 9.70 15.27
N GLY A 176 9.78 8.90 16.27
CA GLY A 176 8.40 8.74 16.76
C GLY A 176 7.84 10.03 17.32
N LYS A 177 8.61 10.79 18.10
CA LYS A 177 8.22 12.11 18.61
C LYS A 177 7.98 13.09 17.48
N TRP A 178 8.85 13.11 16.47
CA TRP A 178 8.70 13.98 15.31
C TRP A 178 7.44 13.60 14.52
N VAL A 179 7.23 12.31 14.21
CA VAL A 179 6.02 11.83 13.52
C VAL A 179 4.77 12.24 14.32
N ASN A 180 4.74 12.01 15.63
CA ASN A 180 3.63 12.41 16.49
C ASN A 180 3.32 13.91 16.43
N SER A 181 4.34 14.75 16.30
CA SER A 181 4.16 16.19 16.17
C SER A 181 3.54 16.64 14.85
N GLN A 182 3.60 15.79 13.83
CA GLN A 182 3.07 16.06 12.47
C GLN A 182 1.71 15.42 12.21
N ILE A 183 1.32 14.47 13.04
CA ILE A 183 0.08 13.70 12.89
C ILE A 183 -1.01 14.29 13.78
N SER A 184 -2.21 14.37 13.22
CA SER A 184 -3.44 14.59 13.98
C SER A 184 -4.33 13.36 13.87
N TYR A 185 -5.05 13.04 14.95
CA TYR A 185 -6.01 11.95 14.91
C TYR A 185 -7.13 12.28 13.91
N PRO A 186 -7.37 11.48 12.87
CA PRO A 186 -8.35 11.81 11.83
C PRO A 186 -9.76 11.91 12.41
N GLU A 187 -10.54 12.91 12.00
CA GLU A 187 -11.90 13.13 12.51
C GLU A 187 -12.85 11.95 12.22
N ILE A 188 -12.67 11.26 11.11
CA ILE A 188 -13.41 10.04 10.79
C ILE A 188 -13.08 8.92 11.77
N ALA A 189 -11.79 8.75 12.09
CA ALA A 189 -11.38 7.73 13.04
C ALA A 189 -11.92 8.00 14.45
N LYS A 190 -11.97 9.26 14.86
CA LYS A 190 -12.64 9.67 16.10
C LYS A 190 -14.14 9.35 16.08
N ALA A 191 -14.81 9.64 14.97
CA ALA A 191 -16.24 9.44 14.84
C ALA A 191 -16.66 7.95 14.88
N TYR A 192 -15.75 7.05 14.50
CA TYR A 192 -15.97 5.60 14.50
C TYR A 192 -15.19 4.88 15.60
N GLU A 193 -14.58 5.62 16.53
CA GLU A 193 -13.80 5.07 17.64
C GLU A 193 -12.74 4.04 17.17
N LEU A 194 -12.08 4.35 16.04
CA LEU A 194 -11.09 3.47 15.45
C LEU A 194 -9.74 3.68 16.11
N ASP A 195 -9.17 2.65 16.68
CA ASP A 195 -7.79 2.60 17.15
C ASP A 195 -6.99 1.55 16.37
N GLY A 196 -5.68 1.52 16.53
CA GLY A 196 -4.82 0.52 15.92
C GLY A 196 -3.40 0.97 15.68
N SER A 197 -2.61 0.08 15.06
CA SER A 197 -1.20 0.30 14.77
C SER A 197 -0.93 0.31 13.27
N VAL A 198 -0.45 1.43 12.75
CA VAL A 198 0.05 1.50 11.37
C VAL A 198 1.54 1.19 11.36
N ARG A 199 1.93 0.26 10.51
CA ARG A 199 3.33 -0.07 10.29
C ARG A 199 3.74 0.27 8.88
N CYS A 200 4.79 1.09 8.74
CA CYS A 200 5.37 1.47 7.46
C CYS A 200 6.79 0.95 7.33
N SER A 201 7.17 0.60 6.10
CA SER A 201 8.55 0.36 5.71
C SER A 201 8.98 1.42 4.71
N PHE A 202 10.26 1.81 4.75
CA PHE A 202 10.86 2.77 3.82
C PHE A 202 12.35 2.56 3.72
N TRP A 203 12.93 3.05 2.63
CA TRP A 203 14.36 3.03 2.42
C TRP A 203 14.99 4.34 2.86
N ILE A 204 16.16 4.25 3.45
CA ILE A 204 17.07 5.36 3.75
C ILE A 204 18.31 5.13 2.91
N ASP A 205 18.60 6.06 2.00
CA ASP A 205 19.77 5.99 1.12
C ASP A 205 21.04 6.48 1.80
N GLU A 206 22.14 6.50 1.08
CA GLU A 206 23.47 6.88 1.55
C GLU A 206 23.56 8.39 1.89
N GLU A 207 22.65 9.20 1.38
CA GLU A 207 22.48 10.62 1.69
C GLU A 207 21.52 10.87 2.86
N GLY A 208 20.90 9.81 3.38
CA GLY A 208 19.92 9.87 4.47
C GLY A 208 18.51 10.22 4.00
N LYS A 209 18.26 10.23 2.69
CA LYS A 209 16.94 10.55 2.13
C LYS A 209 16.02 9.34 2.20
N ILE A 210 14.77 9.59 2.59
CA ILE A 210 13.71 8.57 2.58
C ILE A 210 13.16 8.39 1.18
N SER A 211 12.88 7.13 0.84
CA SER A 211 12.23 6.75 -0.40
C SER A 211 11.40 5.48 -0.21
N ASN A 212 10.47 5.25 -1.14
CA ASN A 212 9.70 4.00 -1.22
C ASN A 212 8.94 3.66 0.07
N VAL A 213 8.25 4.66 0.63
CA VAL A 213 7.42 4.49 1.83
C VAL A 213 6.23 3.59 1.51
N ARG A 214 6.01 2.56 2.34
CA ARG A 214 4.96 1.55 2.16
C ARG A 214 4.29 1.25 3.49
N VAL A 215 2.97 1.16 3.48
CA VAL A 215 2.23 0.59 4.59
C VAL A 215 2.36 -0.93 4.53
N VAL A 216 2.82 -1.54 5.62
CA VAL A 216 3.00 -2.99 5.79
C VAL A 216 1.81 -3.59 6.49
N ASP A 217 1.38 -2.97 7.60
CA ASP A 217 0.15 -3.31 8.29
C ASP A 217 -0.72 -2.05 8.34
N ASP A 218 -1.89 -2.16 7.77
CA ASP A 218 -2.87 -1.08 7.69
C ASP A 218 -3.94 -1.23 8.78
N VAL A 219 -4.47 -0.12 9.22
CA VAL A 219 -5.62 -0.06 10.14
C VAL A 219 -6.82 0.54 9.42
N HIS A 220 -6.65 1.74 8.94
CA HIS A 220 -7.67 2.47 8.22
C HIS A 220 -7.00 3.47 7.29
N TYR A 221 -7.60 3.68 6.14
CA TYR A 221 -7.03 4.51 5.10
C TYR A 221 -6.54 5.90 5.59
N ASP A 222 -7.30 6.58 6.44
CA ASP A 222 -6.93 7.94 6.87
C ASP A 222 -5.66 7.94 7.75
N PHE A 223 -5.46 6.92 8.59
CA PHE A 223 -4.22 6.72 9.33
C PHE A 223 -3.06 6.40 8.38
N ASP A 224 -3.29 5.46 7.46
CA ASP A 224 -2.28 4.96 6.54
C ASP A 224 -1.77 6.06 5.61
N SER A 225 -2.69 6.83 5.00
CA SER A 225 -2.33 7.91 4.08
C SER A 225 -1.63 9.07 4.76
N GLN A 226 -2.04 9.41 5.99
CA GLN A 226 -1.40 10.43 6.78
C GLN A 226 0.03 10.01 7.16
N MET A 227 0.21 8.76 7.59
CA MET A 227 1.50 8.20 7.95
C MET A 227 2.47 8.23 6.77
N VAL A 228 2.03 7.80 5.58
CA VAL A 228 2.87 7.81 4.37
C VAL A 228 3.34 9.24 4.06
N LYS A 229 2.42 10.22 4.03
CA LYS A 229 2.76 11.62 3.74
C LYS A 229 3.74 12.21 4.76
N VAL A 230 3.52 11.92 6.04
CA VAL A 230 4.39 12.41 7.11
C VAL A 230 5.79 11.80 6.94
N ILE A 231 5.91 10.49 6.76
CA ILE A 231 7.21 9.84 6.58
C ILE A 231 7.92 10.37 5.32
N GLU A 232 7.21 10.55 4.21
CA GLU A 232 7.78 11.12 2.96
C GLU A 232 8.29 12.55 3.14
N SER A 233 7.70 13.31 4.06
CA SER A 233 8.14 14.69 4.37
C SER A 233 9.27 14.75 5.40
N SER A 234 9.77 13.61 5.86
CA SER A 234 10.82 13.54 6.88
C SER A 234 12.08 14.28 6.45
N PRO A 235 12.71 15.03 7.36
CA PRO A 235 14.08 15.48 7.18
C PRO A 235 15.04 14.31 6.91
N ALA A 236 16.22 14.63 6.36
CA ALA A 236 17.23 13.62 6.09
C ALA A 236 17.71 12.96 7.38
N TRP A 237 17.94 11.66 7.30
CA TRP A 237 18.47 10.82 8.36
C TRP A 237 19.99 10.74 8.30
N HIS A 238 20.60 10.35 9.39
CA HIS A 238 21.96 9.83 9.37
C HIS A 238 21.92 8.40 8.81
N PRO A 239 22.56 8.12 7.66
CA PRO A 239 22.48 6.81 7.03
C PRO A 239 23.18 5.74 7.84
N ALA A 240 22.81 4.49 7.63
CA ALA A 240 23.56 3.37 8.16
C ALA A 240 24.99 3.33 7.59
N THR A 241 25.91 2.79 8.36
CA THR A 241 27.26 2.53 7.85
C THR A 241 27.63 1.06 8.02
N ALA A 242 28.43 0.55 7.09
CA ALA A 242 29.03 -0.77 7.12
C ALA A 242 30.53 -0.63 6.87
N ASP A 243 31.34 -0.96 7.88
CA ASP A 243 32.79 -0.79 7.84
C ASP A 243 33.22 0.64 7.42
N GLY A 244 32.51 1.65 7.93
CA GLY A 244 32.75 3.07 7.68
C GLY A 244 32.12 3.62 6.39
N ASN A 245 31.60 2.79 5.50
CA ASN A 245 30.93 3.22 4.28
C ASN A 245 29.44 3.38 4.52
N LYS A 246 28.85 4.47 4.02
CA LYS A 246 27.40 4.67 4.03
C LYS A 246 26.73 3.62 3.17
N VAL A 247 25.62 3.06 3.66
CA VAL A 247 24.88 2.01 2.97
C VAL A 247 23.38 2.27 3.01
N LYS A 248 22.72 1.99 1.90
CA LYS A 248 21.26 2.02 1.82
C LYS A 248 20.67 0.94 2.70
N THR A 249 19.67 1.32 3.51
CA THR A 249 19.01 0.38 4.42
C THR A 249 17.52 0.57 4.42
N MET A 250 16.80 -0.50 4.75
CA MET A 250 15.36 -0.43 4.99
C MET A 250 15.09 -0.25 6.48
N HIS A 251 14.20 0.68 6.78
CA HIS A 251 13.70 0.92 8.13
C HIS A 251 12.21 0.58 8.21
N VAL A 252 11.79 0.12 9.39
CA VAL A 252 10.38 -0.15 9.68
C VAL A 252 9.99 0.68 10.89
N PHE A 253 8.92 1.43 10.76
CA PHE A 253 8.37 2.26 11.82
C PHE A 253 6.92 1.85 12.10
N THR A 254 6.57 1.77 13.37
CA THR A 254 5.20 1.46 13.84
C THR A 254 4.71 2.58 14.72
N MET A 255 3.51 3.04 14.47
CA MET A 255 2.81 4.02 15.29
C MET A 255 1.47 3.47 15.74
N ASN A 256 1.17 3.69 17.01
CA ASN A 256 -0.12 3.34 17.61
C ASN A 256 -1.01 4.59 17.65
N TYR A 257 -2.18 4.47 17.06
CA TYR A 257 -3.26 5.43 17.21
C TYR A 257 -4.18 4.93 18.32
N LEU A 258 -4.24 5.67 19.42
CA LEU A 258 -5.09 5.35 20.57
C LEU A 258 -6.05 6.51 20.77
N LEU A 259 -7.33 6.19 20.99
CA LEU A 259 -8.32 7.14 21.51
C LEU A 259 -8.03 7.39 22.99
N GLU A 260 -7.79 8.64 23.35
CA GLU A 260 -7.73 9.08 24.74
C GLU A 260 -9.13 9.39 25.28
#